data_281fd65ce416855ae6e50c2aac87d13a
#
_entry.id   281fd65ce416855ae6e50c2aac87d13a
#
_cell.length_a   1.000
_cell.length_b   1.000
_cell.length_c   1.000
_cell.angle_alpha   90.00
_cell.angle_beta   90.00
_cell.angle_gamma   90.00
#
_symmetry.space_group_name_H-M   'P 1'
#
loop_
_entity.id
_entity.type
_entity.pdbx_description
1 polymer ?
#
loop_
_entity_poly.entity_id
_entity_poly.type
_entity_poly.pdbx_seq_one_letter_code
_entity_poly.pdbx_strand_id
1 'polypeptide(L)'
;TGMKDFILFDIGGQDVKVVKVEKGIITDLDLNEKCAASCGRYLENMANILEVSTENLSKYSENPVELNSTCAVFSDSEHIGKIAEGAQLEELCAGVNFSLYSRLKPFINKFRDNQLILSGGVAKNKASQNYFSNDYSSVHQLESPEFNGAIGCCSFGKKMKLEIGISRH
;
A
#
# COMPACT_ATOMS: atom_id res chain seq x y z
N THR A 1 -0.60 11.60 -14.22
CA THR A 1 0.73 11.03 -14.49
C THR A 1 1.13 11.15 -15.95
N GLY A 2 0.20 11.25 -16.91
CA GLY A 2 0.47 11.19 -18.34
C GLY A 2 0.78 9.78 -18.87
N MET A 3 0.90 8.79 -17.99
CA MET A 3 1.10 7.38 -18.33
C MET A 3 -0.20 6.78 -18.87
N LYS A 4 -0.08 5.88 -19.85
CA LYS A 4 -1.23 5.19 -20.45
C LYS A 4 -1.30 3.70 -20.06
N ASP A 5 -0.17 3.13 -19.64
CA ASP A 5 -0.03 1.72 -19.30
C ASP A 5 0.66 1.64 -17.93
N PHE A 6 -0.05 1.14 -16.92
CA PHE A 6 0.47 1.02 -15.55
C PHE A 6 -0.45 0.15 -14.69
N ILE A 7 0.10 -0.33 -13.58
CA ILE A 7 -0.66 -0.88 -12.45
C ILE A 7 -0.73 0.17 -11.36
N LEU A 8 -1.91 0.40 -10.81
CA LEU A 8 -2.13 1.23 -9.63
C LEU A 8 -2.41 0.34 -8.43
N PHE A 9 -1.61 0.43 -7.38
CA PHE A 9 -1.94 -0.06 -6.05
C PHE A 9 -2.37 1.13 -5.19
N ASP A 10 -3.63 1.16 -4.82
CA ASP A 10 -4.16 2.08 -3.83
C ASP A 10 -4.32 1.33 -2.51
N ILE A 11 -3.37 1.55 -1.60
CA ILE A 11 -3.30 0.86 -0.32
C ILE A 11 -3.70 1.86 0.76
N GLY A 12 -4.97 1.78 1.14
CA GLY A 12 -5.59 2.62 2.15
C GLY A 12 -5.34 2.15 3.58
N GLY A 13 -6.10 2.71 4.51
CA GLY A 13 -6.10 2.30 5.93
C GLY A 13 -6.78 0.96 6.16
N GLN A 14 -7.80 0.61 5.37
CA GLN A 14 -8.65 -0.57 5.58
C GLN A 14 -8.81 -1.47 4.36
N ASP A 15 -8.49 -0.99 3.18
CA ASP A 15 -8.67 -1.71 1.92
C ASP A 15 -7.46 -1.57 1.00
N VAL A 16 -7.39 -2.46 0.04
CA VAL A 16 -6.43 -2.44 -1.06
C VAL A 16 -7.19 -2.56 -2.37
N LYS A 17 -6.94 -1.64 -3.28
CA LYS A 17 -7.46 -1.67 -4.64
C LYS A 17 -6.30 -1.79 -5.61
N VAL A 18 -6.41 -2.69 -6.55
CA VAL A 18 -5.42 -2.85 -7.63
C VAL A 18 -6.12 -2.68 -8.96
N VAL A 19 -5.62 -1.75 -9.75
CA VAL A 19 -6.21 -1.38 -11.04
C VAL A 19 -5.16 -1.54 -12.13
N LYS A 20 -5.50 -2.26 -13.19
CA LYS A 20 -4.70 -2.31 -14.41
C LYS A 20 -5.24 -1.30 -15.42
N VAL A 21 -4.35 -0.47 -15.93
CA VAL A 21 -4.66 0.50 -16.98
C VAL A 21 -3.82 0.19 -18.22
N GLU A 22 -4.48 0.04 -19.37
CA GLU A 22 -3.85 -0.16 -20.66
C GLU A 22 -4.42 0.83 -21.66
N LYS A 23 -3.54 1.55 -22.36
CA LYS A 23 -3.92 2.62 -23.30
C LYS A 23 -4.84 3.69 -22.69
N GLY A 24 -4.69 3.93 -21.38
CA GLY A 24 -5.49 4.90 -20.62
C GLY A 24 -6.89 4.41 -20.24
N ILE A 25 -7.19 3.12 -20.41
CA ILE A 25 -8.47 2.49 -20.07
C ILE A 25 -8.24 1.46 -18.98
N ILE A 26 -9.14 1.39 -18.00
CA ILE A 26 -9.12 0.33 -16.97
C ILE A 26 -9.51 -0.97 -17.63
N THR A 27 -8.61 -1.96 -17.57
CA THR A 27 -8.80 -3.29 -18.17
C THR A 27 -9.01 -4.39 -17.13
N ASP A 28 -8.54 -4.21 -15.92
CA ASP A 28 -8.78 -5.14 -14.79
C ASP A 28 -8.78 -4.38 -13.46
N LEU A 29 -9.51 -4.92 -12.48
CA LEU A 29 -9.64 -4.38 -11.13
C LEU A 29 -9.77 -5.52 -10.13
N ASP A 30 -9.06 -5.43 -9.02
CA ASP A 30 -9.21 -6.32 -7.88
C ASP A 30 -9.24 -5.54 -6.58
N LEU A 31 -9.88 -6.12 -5.57
CA LEU A 31 -10.22 -5.46 -4.32
C LEU A 31 -9.99 -6.43 -3.15
N ASN A 32 -9.29 -5.98 -2.10
CA ASN A 32 -9.29 -6.64 -0.81
C ASN A 32 -9.89 -5.74 0.27
N GLU A 33 -11.14 -5.99 0.60
CA GLU A 33 -11.87 -5.32 1.69
C GLU A 33 -12.01 -6.21 2.93
N LYS A 34 -11.58 -7.48 2.85
CA LYS A 34 -11.90 -8.50 3.86
C LYS A 34 -10.90 -8.58 5.00
N CYS A 35 -9.69 -8.06 4.84
CA CYS A 35 -8.64 -8.22 5.84
C CYS A 35 -7.80 -6.96 6.00
N ALA A 36 -7.96 -6.29 7.14
CA ALA A 36 -7.16 -5.13 7.52
C ALA A 36 -5.64 -5.43 7.66
N ALA A 37 -5.26 -6.72 7.73
CA ALA A 37 -3.86 -7.13 7.81
C ALA A 37 -3.04 -6.81 6.55
N SER A 38 -3.69 -6.51 5.43
CA SER A 38 -3.01 -6.17 4.17
C SER A 38 -3.01 -4.67 3.87
N CYS A 39 -3.26 -3.82 4.86
CA CYS A 39 -3.44 -2.38 4.66
C CYS A 39 -2.81 -1.54 5.77
N GLY A 40 -2.98 -0.22 5.69
CA GLY A 40 -2.34 0.75 6.60
C GLY A 40 -2.67 0.55 8.07
N ARG A 41 -3.88 0.09 8.41
CA ARG A 41 -4.26 -0.19 9.80
C ARG A 41 -3.37 -1.23 10.47
N TYR A 42 -2.89 -2.22 9.71
CA TYR A 42 -1.93 -3.19 10.22
C TYR A 42 -0.61 -2.51 10.60
N LEU A 43 -0.09 -1.61 9.76
CA LEU A 43 1.14 -0.88 10.06
C LEU A 43 0.98 0.04 11.27
N GLU A 44 -0.17 0.71 11.41
CA GLU A 44 -0.48 1.56 12.57
C GLU A 44 -0.50 0.75 13.87
N ASN A 45 -1.18 -0.39 13.86
CA ASN A 45 -1.26 -1.27 15.04
C ASN A 45 0.13 -1.78 15.43
N MET A 46 0.92 -2.25 14.46
CA MET A 46 2.27 -2.76 14.73
C MET A 46 3.21 -1.65 15.21
N ALA A 47 3.12 -0.46 14.65
CA ALA A 47 3.89 0.69 15.11
C ALA A 47 3.58 1.03 16.58
N ASN A 48 2.30 0.95 16.98
CA ASN A 48 1.90 1.15 18.38
C ASN A 48 2.46 0.08 19.31
N ILE A 49 2.44 -1.20 18.90
CA ILE A 49 2.99 -2.33 19.70
C ILE A 49 4.50 -2.19 19.86
N LEU A 50 5.20 -1.77 18.81
CA LEU A 50 6.65 -1.56 18.82
C LEU A 50 7.04 -0.20 19.43
N GLU A 51 6.07 0.61 19.85
CA GLU A 51 6.27 1.97 20.41
C GLU A 51 7.06 2.90 19.48
N VAL A 52 6.85 2.78 18.17
CA VAL A 52 7.47 3.62 17.13
C VAL A 52 6.42 4.39 16.34
N SER A 53 6.83 5.47 15.68
CA SER A 53 5.98 6.10 14.67
C SER A 53 5.92 5.26 13.39
N THR A 54 4.82 5.35 12.63
CA THR A 54 4.70 4.72 11.31
C THR A 54 5.78 5.20 10.33
N GLU A 55 6.25 6.44 10.49
CA GLU A 55 7.36 6.98 9.73
C GLU A 55 8.68 6.25 10.06
N ASN A 56 8.96 6.02 11.36
CA ASN A 56 10.15 5.26 11.76
C ASN A 56 10.06 3.81 11.31
N LEU A 57 8.92 3.14 11.53
CA LEU A 57 8.68 1.79 11.05
C LEU A 57 8.96 1.66 9.55
N SER A 58 8.58 2.66 8.74
CA SER A 58 8.74 2.64 7.29
C SER A 58 10.19 2.64 6.79
N LYS A 59 11.16 2.93 7.63
CA LYS A 59 12.58 3.03 7.23
C LYS A 59 13.27 1.69 7.10
N TYR A 60 12.73 0.64 7.71
CA TYR A 60 13.40 -0.65 7.85
C TYR A 60 12.83 -1.67 6.88
N SER A 61 13.68 -2.23 6.02
CA SER A 61 13.35 -3.25 5.04
C SER A 61 14.37 -4.39 4.98
N GLU A 62 15.48 -4.27 5.71
CA GLU A 62 16.57 -5.24 5.68
C GLU A 62 16.48 -6.22 6.87
N ASN A 63 16.91 -7.45 6.66
CA ASN A 63 16.92 -8.52 7.65
C ASN A 63 15.59 -8.69 8.41
N PRO A 64 14.46 -8.84 7.72
CA PRO A 64 13.17 -8.96 8.38
C PRO A 64 13.10 -10.23 9.22
N VAL A 65 12.64 -10.12 10.47
CA VAL A 65 12.25 -11.32 11.22
C VAL A 65 11.09 -12.01 10.51
N GLU A 66 11.11 -13.33 10.51
CA GLU A 66 10.00 -14.11 9.94
C GLU A 66 8.79 -14.02 10.86
N LEU A 67 7.67 -13.55 10.30
CA LEU A 67 6.37 -13.45 10.96
C LEU A 67 5.38 -14.36 10.22
N ASN A 68 4.90 -15.38 10.92
CA ASN A 68 4.08 -16.45 10.34
C ASN A 68 2.58 -16.18 10.41
N SER A 69 2.15 -15.23 11.27
CA SER A 69 0.72 -15.00 11.46
C SER A 69 0.06 -14.37 10.26
N THR A 70 -0.89 -15.09 9.69
CA THR A 70 -1.73 -14.61 8.58
C THR A 70 -2.75 -13.56 9.05
N CYS A 71 -3.07 -13.56 10.34
CA CYS A 71 -4.05 -12.66 10.95
C CYS A 71 -3.37 -11.60 11.81
N ALA A 72 -3.78 -10.34 11.65
CA ALA A 72 -3.26 -9.22 12.43
C ALA A 72 -3.48 -9.39 13.94
N VAL A 73 -4.57 -10.05 14.35
CA VAL A 73 -4.89 -10.30 15.78
C VAL A 73 -3.86 -11.20 16.45
N PHE A 74 -3.29 -12.18 15.74
CA PHE A 74 -2.25 -13.06 16.29
C PHE A 74 -0.84 -12.50 16.12
N SER A 75 -0.68 -11.47 15.30
CA SER A 75 0.60 -10.81 15.06
C SER A 75 1.17 -10.20 16.34
N ASP A 76 0.33 -9.69 17.22
CA ASP A 76 0.72 -9.07 18.49
C ASP A 76 1.50 -10.05 19.36
N SER A 77 0.96 -11.27 19.57
CA SER A 77 1.61 -12.31 20.39
C SER A 77 2.93 -12.78 19.77
N GLU A 78 3.00 -12.84 18.44
CA GLU A 78 4.21 -13.24 17.72
C GLU A 78 5.33 -12.20 17.88
N HIS A 79 5.00 -10.89 17.79
CA HIS A 79 5.98 -9.83 18.01
C HIS A 79 6.52 -9.83 19.43
N ILE A 80 5.65 -10.01 20.44
CA ILE A 80 6.06 -10.13 21.83
C ILE A 80 7.01 -11.32 22.00
N GLY A 81 6.71 -12.45 21.36
CA GLY A 81 7.59 -13.63 21.35
C GLY A 81 8.96 -13.33 20.76
N LYS A 82 9.01 -12.63 19.62
CA LYS A 82 10.27 -12.26 18.97
C LYS A 82 11.10 -11.26 19.79
N ILE A 83 10.45 -10.32 20.46
CA ILE A 83 11.12 -9.42 21.43
C ILE A 83 11.76 -10.24 22.56
N ALA A 84 11.03 -11.20 23.11
CA ALA A 84 11.55 -12.09 24.17
C ALA A 84 12.70 -12.99 23.70
N GLU A 85 12.74 -13.33 22.41
CA GLU A 85 13.86 -14.05 21.77
C GLU A 85 15.08 -13.16 21.50
N GLY A 86 14.98 -11.83 21.72
CA GLY A 86 16.07 -10.87 21.57
C GLY A 86 16.20 -10.25 20.19
N ALA A 87 15.15 -10.30 19.35
CA ALA A 87 15.14 -9.63 18.06
C ALA A 87 15.30 -8.11 18.23
N GLN A 88 16.06 -7.49 17.34
CA GLN A 88 16.28 -6.05 17.36
C GLN A 88 15.06 -5.30 16.80
N LEU A 89 14.86 -4.06 17.25
CA LEU A 89 13.71 -3.26 16.83
C LEU A 89 13.65 -3.06 15.30
N GLU A 90 14.81 -2.86 14.68
CA GLU A 90 14.94 -2.68 13.24
C GLU A 90 14.49 -3.92 12.45
N GLU A 91 14.85 -5.09 12.94
CA GLU A 91 14.48 -6.40 12.36
C GLU A 91 12.98 -6.66 12.51
N LEU A 92 12.39 -6.28 13.66
CA LEU A 92 10.96 -6.35 13.90
C LEU A 92 10.19 -5.41 12.97
N CYS A 93 10.62 -4.15 12.83
CA CYS A 93 10.04 -3.21 11.90
C CYS A 93 10.12 -3.70 10.45
N ALA A 94 11.27 -4.24 10.05
CA ALA A 94 11.45 -4.84 8.73
C ALA A 94 10.52 -6.05 8.53
N GLY A 95 10.34 -6.89 9.55
CA GLY A 95 9.42 -8.02 9.55
C GLY A 95 7.97 -7.61 9.33
N VAL A 96 7.51 -6.54 10.00
CA VAL A 96 6.17 -5.95 9.80
C VAL A 96 5.98 -5.51 8.35
N ASN A 97 6.92 -4.74 7.81
CA ASN A 97 6.85 -4.26 6.43
C ASN A 97 6.88 -5.40 5.41
N PHE A 98 7.73 -6.40 5.64
CA PHE A 98 7.80 -7.60 4.78
C PHE A 98 6.52 -8.44 4.86
N SER A 99 5.92 -8.55 6.04
CA SER A 99 4.65 -9.24 6.24
C SER A 99 3.51 -8.59 5.44
N LEU A 100 3.40 -7.25 5.46
CA LEU A 100 2.46 -6.52 4.61
C LEU A 100 2.68 -6.83 3.13
N TYR A 101 3.92 -6.67 2.65
CA TYR A 101 4.28 -6.95 1.27
C TYR A 101 3.96 -8.39 0.86
N SER A 102 4.25 -9.37 1.70
CA SER A 102 3.97 -10.78 1.44
C SER A 102 2.48 -11.06 1.24
N ARG A 103 1.62 -10.38 1.99
CA ARG A 103 0.16 -10.47 1.83
C ARG A 103 -0.35 -9.83 0.54
N LEU A 104 0.43 -8.93 -0.06
CA LEU A 104 0.11 -8.32 -1.35
C LEU A 104 0.63 -9.13 -2.55
N LYS A 105 1.47 -10.15 -2.32
CA LYS A 105 2.02 -11.02 -3.39
C LYS A 105 0.96 -11.63 -4.33
N PRO A 106 -0.22 -12.07 -3.89
CA PRO A 106 -1.25 -12.57 -4.82
C PRO A 106 -1.64 -11.53 -5.87
N PHE A 107 -1.80 -10.26 -5.47
CA PHE A 107 -2.08 -9.15 -6.40
C PHE A 107 -0.88 -8.85 -7.28
N ILE A 108 0.33 -8.80 -6.72
CA ILE A 108 1.57 -8.59 -7.48
C ILE A 108 1.71 -9.66 -8.56
N ASN A 109 1.45 -10.92 -8.23
CA ASN A 109 1.55 -12.03 -9.18
C ASN A 109 0.48 -11.97 -10.28
N LYS A 110 -0.73 -11.50 -9.95
CA LYS A 110 -1.83 -11.33 -10.92
C LYS A 110 -1.59 -10.14 -11.84
N PHE A 111 -1.10 -9.03 -11.29
CA PHE A 111 -0.99 -7.74 -11.99
C PHE A 111 0.48 -7.38 -12.30
N ARG A 112 1.24 -8.30 -12.87
CA ARG A 112 2.62 -8.01 -13.29
C ARG A 112 2.62 -7.12 -14.53
N ASP A 113 3.31 -5.99 -14.42
CA ASP A 113 3.59 -5.06 -15.50
C ASP A 113 4.90 -4.31 -15.22
N ASN A 114 5.33 -3.45 -16.14
CA ASN A 114 6.61 -2.75 -16.02
C ASN A 114 6.54 -1.53 -15.10
N GLN A 115 5.38 -0.93 -14.93
CA GLN A 115 5.22 0.32 -14.18
C GLN A 115 4.17 0.19 -13.08
N LEU A 116 4.56 0.56 -11.86
CA LEU A 116 3.69 0.60 -10.70
C LEU A 116 3.50 2.04 -10.23
N ILE A 117 2.25 2.41 -9.98
CA ILE A 117 1.89 3.65 -9.28
C ILE A 117 1.34 3.27 -7.91
N LEU A 118 1.90 3.87 -6.86
CA LEU A 118 1.44 3.72 -5.48
C LEU A 118 0.57 4.91 -5.07
N SER A 119 -0.58 4.60 -4.50
CA SER A 119 -1.58 5.51 -3.94
C SER A 119 -2.05 5.03 -2.57
N GLY A 120 -2.81 5.84 -1.86
CA GLY A 120 -3.21 5.58 -0.48
C GLY A 120 -2.12 5.92 0.54
N GLY A 121 -2.46 5.85 1.83
CA GLY A 121 -1.55 6.24 2.90
C GLY A 121 -0.27 5.41 2.97
N VAL A 122 -0.36 4.11 2.62
CA VAL A 122 0.78 3.18 2.63
C VAL A 122 1.80 3.50 1.54
N ALA A 123 1.43 4.23 0.48
CA ALA A 123 2.38 4.67 -0.54
C ALA A 123 3.56 5.47 0.04
N LYS A 124 3.38 6.10 1.22
CA LYS A 124 4.45 6.83 1.94
C LYS A 124 5.44 5.91 2.67
N ASN A 125 5.16 4.62 2.78
CA ASN A 125 6.03 3.65 3.44
C ASN A 125 7.21 3.30 2.53
N LYS A 126 8.43 3.72 2.94
CA LYS A 126 9.66 3.53 2.17
C LYS A 126 10.05 2.07 1.99
N ALA A 127 9.87 1.25 3.04
CA ALA A 127 10.15 -0.17 2.97
C ALA A 127 9.24 -0.88 1.94
N SER A 128 7.95 -0.50 1.88
CA SER A 128 7.04 -1.01 0.86
C SER A 128 7.49 -0.65 -0.55
N GLN A 129 7.94 0.59 -0.78
CA GLN A 129 8.49 1.02 -2.06
C GLN A 129 9.72 0.18 -2.46
N ASN A 130 10.63 -0.09 -1.50
CA ASN A 130 11.80 -0.94 -1.72
C ASN A 130 11.40 -2.36 -2.14
N TYR A 131 10.44 -2.97 -1.44
CA TYR A 131 9.99 -4.32 -1.78
C TYR A 131 9.31 -4.38 -3.15
N PHE A 132 8.45 -3.42 -3.49
CA PHE A 132 7.81 -3.36 -4.81
C PHE A 132 8.81 -3.17 -5.95
N SER A 133 9.93 -2.49 -5.70
CA SER A 133 11.00 -2.30 -6.69
C SER A 133 11.69 -3.61 -7.11
N ASN A 134 11.49 -4.71 -6.38
CA ASN A 134 11.97 -6.03 -6.79
C ASN A 134 11.04 -6.72 -7.81
N ASP A 135 9.78 -6.31 -7.90
CA ASP A 135 8.78 -6.94 -8.78
C ASP A 135 8.45 -6.08 -10.01
N TYR A 136 8.65 -4.77 -9.94
CA TYR A 136 8.33 -3.82 -11.00
C TYR A 136 9.56 -3.04 -11.44
N SER A 137 9.69 -2.80 -12.75
CA SER A 137 10.83 -2.06 -13.32
C SER A 137 10.85 -0.59 -12.91
N SER A 138 9.70 -0.01 -12.57
CA SER A 138 9.60 1.33 -12.02
C SER A 138 8.44 1.43 -11.02
N VAL A 139 8.70 2.11 -9.91
CA VAL A 139 7.71 2.37 -8.84
C VAL A 139 7.60 3.88 -8.66
N HIS A 140 6.39 4.39 -8.85
CA HIS A 140 6.09 5.81 -8.72
C HIS A 140 5.12 6.04 -7.57
N GLN A 141 5.43 6.97 -6.69
CA GLN A 141 4.49 7.47 -5.68
C GLN A 141 3.81 8.72 -6.21
N LEU A 142 2.50 8.85 -5.98
CA LEU A 142 1.79 10.09 -6.25
C LEU A 142 2.16 11.18 -5.23
N GLU A 143 2.08 12.45 -5.62
CA GLU A 143 2.46 13.58 -4.77
C GLU A 143 1.66 13.67 -3.46
N SER A 144 0.35 13.43 -3.53
CA SER A 144 -0.55 13.38 -2.37
C SER A 144 -1.34 12.08 -2.39
N PRO A 145 -0.67 10.93 -2.12
CA PRO A 145 -1.23 9.62 -2.41
C PRO A 145 -2.51 9.33 -1.60
N GLU A 146 -2.63 9.84 -0.38
CA GLU A 146 -3.80 9.67 0.48
C GLU A 146 -5.03 10.41 0.00
N PHE A 147 -4.87 11.45 -0.82
CA PHE A 147 -5.97 12.27 -1.36
C PHE A 147 -6.29 11.97 -2.81
N ASN A 148 -5.61 11.00 -3.43
CA ASN A 148 -5.73 10.72 -4.86
C ASN A 148 -7.18 10.44 -5.30
N GLY A 149 -7.92 9.66 -4.52
CA GLY A 149 -9.34 9.39 -4.78
C GLY A 149 -10.19 10.68 -4.77
N ALA A 150 -10.01 11.54 -3.77
CA ALA A 150 -10.73 12.80 -3.66
C ALA A 150 -10.38 13.75 -4.83
N ILE A 151 -9.10 13.85 -5.19
CA ILE A 151 -8.62 14.65 -6.33
C ILE A 151 -9.24 14.13 -7.63
N GLY A 152 -9.31 12.81 -7.80
CA GLY A 152 -9.95 12.17 -8.95
C GLY A 152 -11.44 12.51 -9.05
N CYS A 153 -12.18 12.40 -7.94
CA CYS A 153 -13.60 12.78 -7.88
C CYS A 153 -13.82 14.25 -8.22
N CYS A 154 -13.00 15.15 -7.68
CA CYS A 154 -13.07 16.58 -8.01
C CYS A 154 -12.83 16.86 -9.51
N SER A 155 -11.83 16.20 -10.08
CA SER A 155 -11.48 16.33 -11.51
C SER A 155 -12.60 15.80 -12.41
N PHE A 156 -13.17 14.65 -12.05
CA PHE A 156 -14.30 14.06 -12.78
C PHE A 156 -15.56 14.92 -12.69
N GLY A 157 -15.92 15.40 -11.49
CA GLY A 157 -17.07 16.28 -11.29
C GLY A 157 -16.96 17.61 -12.06
N LYS A 158 -15.73 18.16 -12.15
CA LYS A 158 -15.48 19.36 -12.97
C LYS A 158 -15.70 19.09 -14.46
N LYS A 159 -15.23 17.93 -14.95
CA LYS A 159 -15.41 17.51 -16.34
C LYS A 159 -16.90 17.30 -16.67
N MET A 160 -17.63 16.59 -15.81
CA MET A 160 -19.09 16.39 -15.99
C MET A 160 -19.88 17.70 -16.00
N LYS A 161 -19.54 18.67 -15.13
CA LYS A 161 -20.19 19.99 -15.15
C LYS A 161 -20.00 20.71 -16.48
N LEU A 162 -18.84 20.59 -17.11
CA LEU A 162 -18.59 21.16 -18.44
C LEU A 162 -19.42 20.47 -19.53
N GLU A 163 -19.65 19.15 -19.42
CA GLU A 163 -20.45 18.40 -20.40
C GLU A 163 -21.96 18.63 -20.25
N ILE A 164 -22.45 18.82 -19.00
CA ILE A 164 -23.90 19.02 -18.73
C ILE A 164 -24.33 20.47 -18.89
N GLY A 165 -23.41 21.42 -19.14
CA GLY A 165 -23.74 22.82 -19.40
C GLY A 165 -24.41 23.55 -18.24
N ILE A 166 -24.15 23.13 -16.97
CA ILE A 166 -24.66 23.81 -15.78
C ILE A 166 -23.95 25.15 -15.65
N SER A 167 -24.55 26.16 -16.29
CA SER A 167 -24.21 27.56 -16.10
C SER A 167 -24.50 27.98 -14.66
N ARG A 168 -23.57 28.69 -14.04
CA ARG A 168 -23.82 29.36 -12.77
C ARG A 168 -24.81 30.47 -13.00
N HIS A 169 -25.97 30.42 -12.37
CA HIS A 169 -26.80 31.59 -12.08
C HIS A 169 -26.36 32.18 -10.74
#